data_b44c9e6af784f24f3928b88570e6d776
#
_entry.id   b44c9e6af784f24f3928b88570e6d776
#
_cell.length_a   1.000
_cell.length_b   1.000
_cell.length_c   1.000
_cell.angle_alpha   90.00
_cell.angle_beta   90.00
_cell.angle_gamma   90.00
#
_symmetry.space_group_name_H-M   'P 1'
#
loop_
_entity.id
_entity.type
_entity.pdbx_description
1 polymer ?
#
loop_
_entity_poly.entity_id
_entity_poly.type
_entity_poly.pdbx_seq_one_letter_code
_entity_poly.pdbx_strand_id
1 'polypeptide(L)' 'MRILTYNLNGIRAALKNGLIEWLSANPFDILCFQEVKATPDVVDLSAFEALGYQLIGWHA' A
#
# COMPACT_ATOMS: atom_id res chain seq x y z
N MET A 1 15.70 8.85 -2.94
CA MET A 1 14.37 8.52 -2.37
C MET A 1 13.45 8.05 -3.48
N ARG A 2 12.76 6.94 -3.26
CA ARG A 2 11.81 6.38 -4.22
C ARG A 2 10.39 6.52 -3.67
N ILE A 3 9.51 7.10 -4.46
CA ILE A 3 8.11 7.34 -4.09
C ILE A 3 7.23 6.63 -5.11
N LEU A 4 6.32 5.79 -4.63
CA LEU A 4 5.33 5.14 -5.48
C LEU A 4 3.99 5.87 -5.33
N THR A 5 3.43 6.28 -6.45
CA THR A 5 2.06 6.77 -6.54
C THR A 5 1.27 5.76 -7.35
N TYR A 6 0.22 5.20 -6.76
CA TYR A 6 -0.48 4.10 -7.40
C TYR A 6 -1.98 4.17 -7.13
N ASN A 7 -2.75 4.04 -8.19
CA ASN A 7 -4.20 3.87 -8.10
C ASN A 7 -4.49 2.38 -7.88
N LEU A 8 -4.98 2.04 -6.68
CA LEU A 8 -5.19 0.64 -6.29
C LEU A 8 -6.47 0.04 -6.85
N ASN A 9 -7.46 0.89 -7.13
CA ASN A 9 -8.81 0.43 -7.49
C ASN A 9 -9.34 -0.62 -6.48
N GLY A 10 -9.14 -0.32 -5.20
CA GLY A 10 -9.53 -1.19 -4.10
C GLY A 10 -8.34 -1.92 -3.48
N ILE A 11 -8.01 -1.58 -2.22
CA ILE A 11 -6.82 -2.16 -1.55
C ILE A 11 -6.99 -3.66 -1.28
N ARG A 12 -8.21 -4.11 -0.98
CA ARG A 12 -8.43 -5.53 -0.68
C ARG A 12 -8.11 -6.41 -1.89
N ALA A 13 -8.55 -5.99 -3.08
CA ALA A 13 -8.23 -6.71 -4.31
C ALA A 13 -6.73 -6.64 -4.62
N ALA A 14 -6.11 -5.46 -4.41
CA ALA A 14 -4.68 -5.29 -4.65
C ALA A 14 -3.85 -6.22 -3.75
N LEU A 15 -4.21 -6.33 -2.47
CA LEU A 15 -3.52 -7.22 -1.53
C LEU A 15 -3.68 -8.68 -1.94
N LYS A 16 -4.88 -9.06 -2.36
CA LYS A 16 -5.16 -10.42 -2.82
C LYS A 16 -4.35 -10.77 -4.08
N ASN A 17 -4.11 -9.78 -4.94
CA ASN A 17 -3.42 -9.97 -6.20
C ASN A 17 -1.89 -9.82 -6.10
N GLY A 18 -1.34 -9.76 -4.88
CA GLY A 18 0.10 -9.82 -4.68
C GLY A 18 0.80 -8.49 -4.51
N LEU A 19 0.10 -7.45 -4.05
CA LEU A 19 0.72 -6.14 -3.83
C LEU A 19 1.91 -6.21 -2.86
N ILE A 20 1.81 -6.95 -1.77
CA ILE A 20 2.87 -7.05 -0.77
C ILE A 20 4.10 -7.74 -1.37
N GLU A 21 3.90 -8.82 -2.10
CA GLU A 21 4.99 -9.54 -2.76
C GLU A 21 5.69 -8.65 -3.77
N TRP A 22 4.93 -7.87 -4.53
CA TRP A 22 5.48 -6.95 -5.51
C TRP A 22 6.31 -5.85 -4.84
N LEU A 23 5.80 -5.28 -3.74
CA LEU A 23 6.53 -4.25 -2.98
C LEU A 23 7.80 -4.82 -2.36
N SER A 24 7.79 -6.07 -1.91
CA SER A 24 8.96 -6.73 -1.37
C SER A 24 10.07 -6.84 -2.42
N ALA A 25 9.70 -7.09 -3.67
CA ALA A 25 10.64 -7.16 -4.78
C ALA A 25 11.03 -5.78 -5.33
N ASN A 26 10.22 -4.75 -5.08
CA ASN A 26 10.42 -3.40 -5.62
C ASN A 26 10.26 -2.36 -4.50
N PRO A 27 11.26 -2.23 -3.62
CA PRO A 27 11.12 -1.38 -2.42
C PRO A 27 11.06 0.11 -2.77
N PHE A 28 10.22 0.82 -2.03
CA PHE A 28 10.09 2.28 -2.09
C PHE A 28 10.25 2.85 -0.69
N ASP A 29 10.41 4.16 -0.59
CA ASP A 29 10.51 4.86 0.69
C ASP A 29 9.14 5.37 1.15
N ILE A 30 8.33 5.82 0.22
CA ILE A 30 7.00 6.37 0.49
C ILE A 30 6.00 5.77 -0.48
N LEU A 31 4.84 5.38 0.04
CA LEU A 31 3.72 4.91 -0.76
C LEU A 31 2.60 5.93 -0.73
N CYS A 32 2.04 6.28 -1.89
CA CYS A 32 0.89 7.15 -2.02
C CYS A 32 -0.19 6.41 -2.81
N PHE A 33 -1.22 5.95 -2.12
CA PHE A 33 -2.28 5.16 -2.73
C PHE A 33 -3.52 6.00 -2.99
N GLN A 34 -4.13 5.80 -4.13
CA GLN A 34 -5.39 6.43 -4.54
C GLN A 34 -6.44 5.35 -4.79
N GLU A 35 -7.71 5.74 -4.69
CA GLU A 35 -8.84 4.84 -4.86
C GLU A 35 -8.71 3.57 -4.02
N VAL A 36 -8.36 3.77 -2.76
CA VAL A 36 -8.17 2.66 -1.82
C VAL A 36 -9.50 1.96 -1.53
N LYS A 37 -10.60 2.70 -1.55
CA LYS A 37 -11.98 2.20 -1.34
C LYS A 37 -12.16 1.51 0.01
N ALA A 38 -11.42 1.97 1.00
CA ALA A 38 -11.52 1.50 2.39
C ALA A 38 -10.91 2.56 3.30
N THR A 39 -11.30 2.56 4.57
CA THR A 39 -10.64 3.40 5.57
C THR A 39 -9.50 2.62 6.24
N PRO A 40 -8.45 3.31 6.74
CA PRO A 40 -7.31 2.60 7.35
C PRO A 40 -7.68 1.72 8.54
N ASP A 41 -8.76 2.04 9.25
CA ASP A 41 -9.20 1.31 10.43
C ASP A 41 -9.83 -0.05 10.10
N VAL A 42 -10.22 -0.30 8.84
CA VAL A 42 -10.79 -1.59 8.43
C VAL A 42 -9.81 -2.43 7.61
N VAL A 43 -8.59 -1.97 7.44
CA VAL A 43 -7.56 -2.68 6.68
C VAL A 43 -6.36 -2.93 7.58
N ASP A 44 -5.87 -4.16 7.59
CA ASP A 44 -4.67 -4.51 8.33
C ASP A 44 -3.44 -4.00 7.56
N LEU A 45 -2.76 -3.00 8.12
CA LEU A 45 -1.57 -2.41 7.53
C LEU A 45 -0.27 -3.04 8.03
N SER A 46 -0.36 -4.09 8.86
CA SER A 46 0.83 -4.70 9.47
C SER A 46 1.80 -5.26 8.42
N ALA A 47 1.29 -5.73 7.28
CA ALA A 47 2.14 -6.23 6.21
C ALA A 47 3.02 -5.12 5.60
N PHE A 48 2.49 -3.91 5.50
CA PHE A 48 3.27 -2.75 5.04
C PHE A 48 4.32 -2.35 6.07
N GLU A 49 3.95 -2.37 7.36
CA GLU A 49 4.88 -2.08 8.44
C GLU A 49 6.02 -3.09 8.49
N ALA A 50 5.72 -4.36 8.23
CA ALA A 50 6.73 -5.41 8.18
C ALA A 50 7.75 -5.19 7.07
N LEU A 51 7.38 -4.50 5.99
CA LEU A 51 8.30 -4.10 4.93
C LEU A 51 9.05 -2.81 5.25
N GLY A 52 8.77 -2.17 6.38
CA GLY A 52 9.45 -0.95 6.81
C GLY A 52 8.75 0.36 6.44
N TYR A 53 7.54 0.32 5.93
CA TYR A 53 6.81 1.53 5.59
C TYR A 53 6.17 2.15 6.83
N GLN A 54 6.52 3.41 7.11
CA GLN A 54 5.95 4.18 8.22
C GLN A 54 5.01 5.29 7.75
N LEU A 55 5.14 5.71 6.50
CA LEU A 55 4.30 6.72 5.90
C LEU A 55 3.63 6.15 4.67
N ILE A 56 2.30 6.16 4.67
CA ILE A 56 1.49 5.77 3.52
C ILE A 56 0.51 6.89 3.26
N GLY A 57 0.57 7.49 2.07
CA GLY A 57 -0.43 8.43 1.61
C GLY A 57 -1.70 7.66 1.28
N TRP A 58 -2.82 8.09 1.86
CA TRP A 58 -4.06 7.34 1.75
C TRP A 58 -5.15 8.25 1.22
N HIS A 59 -5.70 7.90 0.07
CA HIS A 59 -6.82 8.63 -0.52
C HIS A 59 -7.93 7.63 -0.87
N ALA A 60 -9.01 7.73 -0.12
CA ALA A 60 -10.15 6.84 -0.33
C ALA A 60 -10.90 7.17 -1.61
#